data_e11c574b12f25e0a972e4f619a71d796
#
_entry.id   e11c574b12f25e0a972e4f619a71d796
#
_cell.length_a   1.000
_cell.length_b   1.000
_cell.length_c   1.000
_cell.angle_alpha   90.00
_cell.angle_beta   90.00
_cell.angle_gamma   90.00
#
_symmetry.space_group_name_H-M   'P 1'
#
loop_
_entity.id
_entity.type
_entity.pdbx_description
1 polymer ?
#
loop_
_entity_poly.entity_id
_entity_poly.type
_entity_poly.pdbx_seq_one_letter_code
_entity_poly.pdbx_strand_id
1 'polypeptide(L)'
;MSNIKVGQFPSTRLRRLRMKDFSRRMISENNLSTNDLIWPIFVCEGNNIADEIKSMPGVFRYSIDNILKELENVINLKIPAVALFPQIDNSLKDENGSQAVDENNLICRSIKTIKQNFPDIGVICDVALDP
;
A
#
# COMPACT_ATOMS: atom_id res chain seq x y z
N MET A 1 6.03 -39.20 -43.32
CA MET A 1 5.60 -38.44 -42.11
C MET A 1 6.68 -37.41 -41.83
N SER A 2 6.38 -36.12 -42.00
CA SER A 2 7.33 -35.06 -41.72
C SER A 2 7.51 -34.93 -40.20
N ASN A 3 8.73 -35.14 -39.69
CA ASN A 3 9.09 -34.86 -38.31
C ASN A 3 8.95 -33.36 -38.05
N ILE A 4 7.84 -32.95 -37.47
CA ILE A 4 7.67 -31.59 -36.96
C ILE A 4 8.65 -31.43 -35.79
N LYS A 5 9.75 -30.72 -36.01
CA LYS A 5 10.62 -30.31 -34.90
C LYS A 5 9.86 -29.32 -34.03
N VAL A 6 9.33 -29.79 -32.91
CA VAL A 6 8.80 -28.92 -31.85
C VAL A 6 10.00 -28.28 -31.20
N GLY A 7 10.08 -26.95 -31.24
CA GLY A 7 11.14 -26.22 -30.57
C GLY A 7 11.07 -26.42 -29.06
N GLN A 8 12.21 -26.33 -28.37
CA GLN A 8 12.30 -26.50 -26.93
C GLN A 8 12.49 -25.17 -26.22
N PHE A 9 11.84 -25.02 -25.04
CA PHE A 9 12.12 -23.90 -24.13
C PHE A 9 13.58 -23.98 -23.61
N PRO A 10 14.31 -22.86 -23.50
CA PRO A 10 13.90 -21.46 -23.69
C PRO A 10 14.09 -20.93 -25.10
N SER A 11 14.70 -21.67 -26.03
CA SER A 11 15.01 -21.21 -27.39
C SER A 11 13.74 -20.98 -28.24
N THR A 12 12.69 -21.73 -28.00
CA THR A 12 11.38 -21.52 -28.61
C THR A 12 10.35 -21.17 -27.56
N ARG A 13 9.73 -19.98 -27.72
CA ARG A 13 8.65 -19.50 -26.85
C ARG A 13 7.39 -19.28 -27.66
N LEU A 14 6.34 -20.03 -27.35
CA LEU A 14 5.05 -19.91 -28.04
C LEU A 14 4.29 -18.70 -27.49
N ARG A 15 4.26 -17.59 -28.23
CA ARG A 15 3.67 -16.32 -27.80
C ARG A 15 2.44 -15.90 -28.61
N ARG A 16 1.88 -16.75 -29.46
CA ARG A 16 0.75 -16.40 -30.32
C ARG A 16 -0.43 -15.85 -29.52
N LEU A 17 -0.76 -16.47 -28.40
CA LEU A 17 -1.86 -16.04 -27.53
C LEU A 17 -1.60 -14.70 -26.81
N ARG A 18 -0.36 -14.23 -26.78
CA ARG A 18 0.03 -12.95 -26.17
C ARG A 18 0.11 -11.79 -27.16
N MET A 19 -0.07 -12.03 -28.46
CA MET A 19 0.14 -11.01 -29.50
C MET A 19 -1.02 -9.99 -29.58
N LYS A 20 -2.24 -10.42 -29.36
CA LYS A 20 -3.45 -9.61 -29.49
C LYS A 20 -4.13 -9.41 -28.12
N ASP A 21 -4.76 -8.25 -27.93
CA ASP A 21 -5.41 -7.92 -26.68
C ASP A 21 -6.53 -8.90 -26.33
N PHE A 22 -7.41 -9.21 -27.29
CA PHE A 22 -8.49 -10.16 -27.04
C PHE A 22 -7.99 -11.53 -26.59
N SER A 23 -6.92 -12.04 -27.19
CA SER A 23 -6.37 -13.35 -26.82
C SER A 23 -5.72 -13.32 -25.43
N ARG A 24 -5.02 -12.22 -25.07
CA ARG A 24 -4.50 -12.06 -23.70
C ARG A 24 -5.61 -12.06 -22.69
N ARG A 25 -6.70 -11.34 -22.93
CA ARG A 25 -7.87 -11.32 -22.02
C ARG A 25 -8.53 -12.67 -21.87
N MET A 26 -8.66 -13.44 -22.96
CA MET A 26 -9.28 -14.77 -22.95
C MET A 26 -8.49 -15.81 -22.16
N ILE A 27 -7.16 -15.68 -22.11
CA ILE A 27 -6.27 -16.64 -21.42
C ILE A 27 -5.74 -16.10 -20.09
N SER A 28 -6.26 -14.97 -19.62
CA SER A 28 -5.86 -14.40 -18.32
C SER A 28 -6.33 -15.30 -17.19
N GLU A 29 -5.37 -15.82 -16.42
CA GLU A 29 -5.64 -16.66 -15.25
C GLU A 29 -5.92 -15.81 -14.01
N ASN A 30 -5.44 -14.55 -14.01
CA ASN A 30 -5.61 -13.63 -12.90
C ASN A 30 -6.26 -12.34 -13.37
N ASN A 31 -7.13 -11.78 -12.54
CA ASN A 31 -7.72 -10.46 -12.71
C ASN A 31 -7.30 -9.59 -11.53
N LEU A 32 -6.83 -8.38 -11.83
CA LEU A 32 -6.58 -7.38 -10.80
C LEU A 32 -7.84 -6.52 -10.59
N SER A 33 -8.26 -6.42 -9.36
CA SER A 33 -9.35 -5.56 -8.92
C SER A 33 -8.90 -4.65 -7.79
N THR A 34 -9.72 -3.69 -7.39
CA THR A 34 -9.43 -2.85 -6.22
C THR A 34 -9.36 -3.65 -4.92
N ASN A 35 -9.99 -4.83 -4.85
CA ASN A 35 -9.93 -5.73 -3.70
C ASN A 35 -8.53 -6.35 -3.48
N ASP A 36 -7.66 -6.27 -4.47
CA ASP A 36 -6.29 -6.78 -4.42
C ASP A 36 -5.30 -5.69 -3.98
N LEU A 37 -5.78 -4.48 -3.68
CA LEU A 37 -4.96 -3.32 -3.38
C LEU A 37 -4.96 -3.00 -1.88
N ILE A 38 -3.82 -2.55 -1.40
CA ILE A 38 -3.62 -1.94 -0.08
C ILE A 38 -2.95 -0.59 -0.33
N TRP A 39 -3.53 0.49 0.21
CA TRP A 39 -2.92 1.81 0.04
C TRP A 39 -1.93 2.11 1.17
N PRO A 40 -0.61 2.27 0.88
CA PRO A 40 0.36 2.66 1.89
C PRO A 40 0.26 4.16 2.19
N ILE A 41 0.26 4.51 3.47
CA ILE A 41 0.15 5.89 3.95
C ILE A 41 1.31 6.19 4.89
N PHE A 42 2.06 7.25 4.61
CA PHE A 42 3.05 7.78 5.53
C PHE A 42 2.39 8.81 6.46
N VAL A 43 2.52 8.58 7.76
CA VAL A 43 1.88 9.39 8.80
C VAL A 43 2.92 10.24 9.50
N CYS A 44 2.62 11.52 9.72
CA CYS A 44 3.47 12.43 10.49
C CYS A 44 2.68 13.18 11.56
N GLU A 45 3.40 13.72 12.55
CA GLU A 45 2.82 14.59 13.56
C GLU A 45 2.42 15.95 12.97
N GLY A 46 1.48 16.62 13.63
CA GLY A 46 1.01 17.96 13.27
C GLY A 46 -0.43 18.01 12.80
N ASN A 47 -0.80 19.15 12.23
CA ASN A 47 -2.15 19.42 11.72
C ASN A 47 -2.07 20.02 10.33
N ASN A 48 -2.95 19.62 9.46
CA ASN A 48 -3.09 20.08 8.07
C ASN A 48 -1.78 19.96 7.26
N ILE A 49 -1.01 18.89 7.51
CA ILE A 49 0.25 18.63 6.81
C ILE A 49 0.01 17.62 5.68
N ALA A 50 0.52 17.98 4.49
CA ALA A 50 0.72 17.11 3.34
C ALA A 50 2.10 17.45 2.76
N ASP A 51 3.14 16.75 3.22
CA ASP A 51 4.53 16.99 2.86
C ASP A 51 5.00 15.95 1.84
N GLU A 52 5.37 16.41 0.65
CA GLU A 52 5.80 15.52 -0.43
C GLU A 52 7.15 14.86 -0.12
N ILE A 53 7.24 13.56 -0.29
CA ILE A 53 8.48 12.80 -0.12
C ILE A 53 9.35 12.99 -1.36
N LYS A 54 10.41 13.77 -1.26
CA LYS A 54 11.30 14.14 -2.39
C LYS A 54 11.82 12.96 -3.22
N SER A 55 12.06 11.82 -2.58
CA SER A 55 12.53 10.59 -3.24
C SER A 55 11.40 9.77 -3.88
N MET A 56 10.13 10.13 -3.63
CA MET A 56 8.94 9.42 -4.10
C MET A 56 7.94 10.43 -4.65
N PRO A 57 8.13 10.97 -5.87
CA PRO A 57 7.26 12.01 -6.44
C PRO A 57 5.79 11.60 -6.44
N GLY A 58 4.90 12.50 -5.96
CA GLY A 58 3.47 12.25 -5.83
C GLY A 58 3.07 11.46 -4.58
N VAL A 59 4.02 11.10 -3.72
CA VAL A 59 3.75 10.47 -2.42
C VAL A 59 3.99 11.46 -1.30
N PHE A 60 3.04 11.53 -0.36
CA PHE A 60 3.05 12.52 0.72
C PHE A 60 3.06 11.84 2.08
N ARG A 61 3.61 12.57 3.07
CA ARG A 61 3.36 12.33 4.48
C ARG A 61 2.18 13.17 4.91
N TYR A 62 1.24 12.56 5.58
CA TYR A 62 0.02 13.24 6.02
C TYR A 62 -0.07 13.29 7.53
N SER A 63 -0.53 14.41 8.08
CA SER A 63 -1.08 14.46 9.44
C SER A 63 -2.40 13.71 9.51
N ILE A 64 -2.79 13.29 10.71
CA ILE A 64 -3.98 12.43 10.93
C ILE A 64 -5.26 13.04 10.34
N ASP A 65 -5.44 14.34 10.48
CA ASP A 65 -6.60 15.06 9.94
C ASP A 65 -6.65 15.05 8.40
N ASN A 66 -5.50 15.12 7.72
CA ASN A 66 -5.43 15.02 6.27
C ASN A 66 -5.59 13.57 5.77
N ILE A 67 -5.13 12.58 6.55
CA ILE A 67 -5.41 11.17 6.23
C ILE A 67 -6.91 10.92 6.13
N LEU A 68 -7.73 11.47 7.03
CA LEU A 68 -9.17 11.29 7.00
C LEU A 68 -9.78 11.80 5.68
N LYS A 69 -9.29 12.92 5.16
CA LYS A 69 -9.74 13.47 3.87
C LYS A 69 -9.36 12.56 2.69
N GLU A 70 -8.12 12.04 2.70
CA GLU A 70 -7.67 11.13 1.65
C GLU A 70 -8.36 9.76 1.70
N LEU A 71 -8.74 9.29 2.88
CA LEU A 71 -9.48 8.05 3.05
C LEU A 71 -10.86 8.07 2.38
N GLU A 72 -11.51 9.23 2.26
CA GLU A 72 -12.75 9.35 1.47
C GLU A 72 -12.52 8.92 0.00
N ASN A 73 -11.39 9.32 -0.59
CA ASN A 73 -11.01 8.94 -1.94
C ASN A 73 -10.76 7.42 -2.05
N VAL A 74 -10.07 6.84 -1.06
CA VAL A 74 -9.76 5.40 -1.00
C VAL A 74 -11.04 4.57 -0.95
N ILE A 75 -12.00 4.99 -0.13
CA ILE A 75 -13.30 4.32 0.02
C ILE A 75 -14.11 4.45 -1.28
N ASN A 76 -14.12 5.62 -1.92
CA ASN A 76 -14.79 5.84 -3.21
C ASN A 76 -14.20 4.95 -4.31
N LEU A 77 -12.90 4.69 -4.28
CA LEU A 77 -12.20 3.76 -5.16
C LEU A 77 -12.41 2.28 -4.77
N LYS A 78 -13.09 2.01 -3.64
CA LYS A 78 -13.34 0.67 -3.10
C LYS A 78 -12.07 -0.12 -2.79
N ILE A 79 -11.01 0.56 -2.35
CA ILE A 79 -9.79 -0.09 -1.85
C ILE A 79 -10.09 -0.56 -0.42
N PRO A 80 -9.92 -1.86 -0.10
CA PRO A 80 -10.42 -2.44 1.14
C PRO A 80 -9.57 -2.14 2.37
N ALA A 81 -8.28 -1.81 2.19
CA ALA A 81 -7.36 -1.66 3.30
C ALA A 81 -6.28 -0.61 3.05
N VAL A 82 -5.75 -0.09 4.15
CA VAL A 82 -4.60 0.82 4.17
C VAL A 82 -3.49 0.26 5.05
N ALA A 83 -2.24 0.60 4.73
CA ALA A 83 -1.07 0.27 5.53
C ALA A 83 -0.41 1.55 6.04
N LEU A 84 -0.23 1.70 7.35
CA LEU A 84 0.27 2.91 7.98
C LEU A 84 1.76 2.80 8.31
N PHE A 85 2.53 3.81 7.92
CA PHE A 85 3.96 3.93 8.19
C PHE A 85 4.23 5.26 8.89
N PRO A 86 4.59 5.25 10.20
CA PRO A 86 4.81 6.48 10.94
C PRO A 86 6.18 7.09 10.63
N GLN A 87 6.23 8.40 10.58
CA GLN A 87 7.46 9.16 10.68
C GLN A 87 7.63 9.63 12.12
N ILE A 88 8.57 9.06 12.84
CA ILE A 88 8.91 9.43 14.21
C ILE A 88 10.11 10.37 14.21
N ASP A 89 10.05 11.44 15.00
CA ASP A 89 11.19 12.35 15.17
C ASP A 89 12.36 11.60 15.83
N ASN A 90 13.57 11.85 15.33
CA ASN A 90 14.77 11.17 15.83
C ASN A 90 15.03 11.42 17.32
N SER A 91 14.55 12.55 17.88
CA SER A 91 14.67 12.86 19.30
C SER A 91 13.83 11.94 20.22
N LEU A 92 12.84 11.25 19.65
CA LEU A 92 11.97 10.31 20.34
C LEU A 92 12.44 8.85 20.23
N LYS A 93 13.49 8.60 19.46
CA LYS A 93 14.07 7.27 19.29
C LYS A 93 15.11 7.01 20.37
N ASP A 94 14.95 5.91 21.08
CA ASP A 94 15.87 5.49 22.14
C ASP A 94 16.21 3.99 22.05
N GLU A 95 17.19 3.54 22.82
CA GLU A 95 17.66 2.14 22.83
C GLU A 95 16.61 1.16 23.36
N ASN A 96 15.60 1.64 24.06
CA ASN A 96 14.54 0.84 24.65
C ASN A 96 13.30 0.73 23.73
N GLY A 97 13.25 1.45 22.62
CA GLY A 97 12.11 1.51 21.73
C GLY A 97 10.86 2.09 22.43
N SER A 98 11.03 3.06 23.34
CA SER A 98 9.95 3.56 24.21
C SER A 98 8.75 4.06 23.41
N GLN A 99 8.95 4.67 22.24
CA GLN A 99 7.86 5.11 21.37
C GLN A 99 7.05 3.95 20.78
N ALA A 100 7.65 2.80 20.54
CA ALA A 100 6.96 1.65 19.97
C ALA A 100 5.97 1.01 20.95
N VAL A 101 6.19 1.16 22.27
CA VAL A 101 5.35 0.59 23.33
C VAL A 101 4.41 1.62 23.98
N ASP A 102 4.47 2.89 23.56
CA ASP A 102 3.55 3.92 24.06
C ASP A 102 2.17 3.76 23.41
N GLU A 103 1.14 3.58 24.24
CA GLU A 103 -0.27 3.50 23.81
C GLU A 103 -0.77 4.75 23.06
N ASN A 104 -0.11 5.89 23.28
CA ASN A 104 -0.45 7.17 22.67
C ASN A 104 0.49 7.57 21.54
N ASN A 105 1.30 6.64 21.06
CA ASN A 105 2.16 6.90 19.91
C ASN A 105 1.36 7.29 18.65
N LEU A 106 2.05 7.83 17.66
CA LEU A 106 1.44 8.33 16.44
C LEU A 106 0.58 7.26 15.73
N ILE A 107 1.05 6.00 15.66
CA ILE A 107 0.33 4.91 15.00
C ILE A 107 -0.94 4.55 15.77
N CYS A 108 -0.89 4.37 17.07
CA CYS A 108 -2.05 4.03 17.89
C CYS A 108 -3.15 5.10 17.78
N ARG A 109 -2.77 6.38 17.82
CA ARG A 109 -3.70 7.50 17.62
C ARG A 109 -4.30 7.51 16.22
N SER A 110 -3.47 7.26 15.20
CA SER A 110 -3.92 7.19 13.80
C SER A 110 -4.93 6.07 13.59
N ILE A 111 -4.63 4.85 14.05
CA ILE A 111 -5.53 3.69 13.95
C ILE A 111 -6.86 3.99 14.66
N LYS A 112 -6.82 4.50 15.89
CA LYS A 112 -8.00 4.84 16.67
C LYS A 112 -8.87 5.85 15.91
N THR A 113 -8.27 6.92 15.39
CA THR A 113 -8.98 7.95 14.66
C THR A 113 -9.58 7.44 13.34
N ILE A 114 -8.82 6.65 12.57
CA ILE A 114 -9.31 6.04 11.34
C ILE A 114 -10.49 5.12 11.64
N LYS A 115 -10.37 4.22 12.61
CA LYS A 115 -11.44 3.26 12.95
C LYS A 115 -12.69 3.91 13.55
N GLN A 116 -12.56 5.07 14.17
CA GLN A 116 -13.71 5.86 14.64
C GLN A 116 -14.49 6.48 13.48
N ASN A 117 -13.83 6.93 12.42
CA ASN A 117 -14.46 7.59 11.28
C ASN A 117 -14.84 6.62 10.15
N PHE A 118 -14.05 5.56 9.97
CA PHE A 118 -14.19 4.57 8.90
C PHE A 118 -14.06 3.15 9.47
N PRO A 119 -15.08 2.63 10.17
CA PRO A 119 -15.01 1.36 10.89
C PRO A 119 -14.76 0.14 9.99
N ASP A 120 -15.20 0.22 8.73
CA ASP A 120 -15.17 -0.93 7.81
C ASP A 120 -13.85 -1.07 7.04
N ILE A 121 -13.01 -0.03 6.99
CA ILE A 121 -11.71 -0.11 6.28
C ILE A 121 -10.72 -0.97 7.05
N GLY A 122 -10.02 -1.86 6.34
CA GLY A 122 -8.91 -2.62 6.89
C GLY A 122 -7.73 -1.68 7.23
N VAL A 123 -7.13 -1.83 8.41
CA VAL A 123 -5.92 -1.10 8.79
C VAL A 123 -4.82 -2.08 9.13
N ILE A 124 -3.70 -1.94 8.44
CA ILE A 124 -2.49 -2.73 8.62
C ILE A 124 -1.42 -1.81 9.18
N CYS A 125 -0.66 -2.26 10.16
CA CYS A 125 0.53 -1.58 10.63
C CYS A 125 1.64 -2.58 10.90
N ASP A 126 2.87 -2.11 10.83
CA ASP A 126 4.02 -2.86 11.28
C ASP A 126 4.15 -2.76 12.81
N VAL A 127 4.56 -3.85 13.45
CA VAL A 127 4.86 -3.90 14.89
C VAL A 127 6.38 -3.89 15.03
N ALA A 128 6.97 -2.73 14.72
CA ALA A 128 8.42 -2.51 14.74
C ALA A 128 8.86 -1.83 16.03
N LEU A 129 10.01 -2.23 16.55
CA LEU A 129 10.67 -1.58 17.70
C LEU A 129 11.63 -0.47 17.26
N ASP A 130 11.91 -0.36 15.97
CA ASP A 130 12.79 0.62 15.33
C ASP A 130 12.01 1.61 14.45
N PRO A 131 11.14 2.42 15.03
CA PRO A 131 10.25 3.32 14.29
C PRO A 131 11.01 4.44 13.54
#